data_e7e395068ad8816fbbc7181b8d06986a
#
_entry.id   e7e395068ad8816fbbc7181b8d06986a
#
_cell.length_a   1.000
_cell.length_b   1.000
_cell.length_c   1.000
_cell.angle_alpha   90.00
_cell.angle_beta   90.00
_cell.angle_gamma   90.00
#
_symmetry.space_group_name_H-M   'P 1'
#
loop_
_entity.id
_entity.type
_entity.pdbx_description
1 polymer ?
#
loop_
_entity_poly.entity_id
_entity_poly.type
_entity_poly.pdbx_seq_one_letter_code
_entity_poly.pdbx_strand_id
1 'polypeptide(L)'
;GTGNSETKYYYKFRDMRKLFLLAIVLCVWSVVADAQESEGRYIEVTGSSEIEVVPDEIHLLIQIKEYWKEEFVPKSKPEDYKTKVPLEWIEKDLRRVLSRAGISDEAIRVQEIGDYWRQKGKEFLIGKQLDIRFTDFEKINAVIKKIDTKGIESMRIGELKHKDLPNYRKQGKIEALKAAREKASYLVEAMGQKLGEVIRIVEPASSYVSPYSLYQAQSNVSMGTAATEQYRVIKLRYEMTARFAIE
;
A
#
# COMPACT_ATOMS: atom_id res chain seq x y z
N GLY A 1 34.77 -69.82 -46.46
CA GLY A 1 35.39 -69.01 -45.39
C GLY A 1 35.12 -67.53 -45.48
N THR A 2 33.88 -67.07 -45.40
CA THR A 2 33.57 -65.60 -45.49
C THR A 2 32.63 -65.09 -44.38
N GLY A 3 32.49 -65.82 -43.26
CA GLY A 3 31.59 -65.49 -42.20
C GLY A 3 32.19 -64.74 -40.98
N ASN A 4 33.51 -64.54 -40.92
CA ASN A 4 34.19 -64.17 -39.69
C ASN A 4 34.61 -62.64 -39.62
N SER A 5 34.56 -61.94 -40.75
CA SER A 5 34.97 -60.53 -40.80
C SER A 5 33.84 -59.56 -40.49
N GLU A 6 32.62 -59.83 -40.92
CA GLU A 6 31.47 -58.91 -40.71
C GLU A 6 31.01 -58.87 -39.28
N THR A 7 30.98 -59.95 -38.54
CA THR A 7 30.61 -60.00 -37.12
C THR A 7 31.59 -59.25 -36.24
N LYS A 8 32.86 -59.18 -36.59
CA LYS A 8 33.88 -58.45 -35.83
C LYS A 8 33.76 -56.94 -35.97
N TYR A 9 33.27 -56.41 -37.12
CA TYR A 9 33.02 -55.02 -37.36
C TYR A 9 31.73 -54.53 -36.62
N TYR A 10 30.71 -55.40 -36.56
CA TYR A 10 29.49 -55.10 -35.83
C TYR A 10 29.71 -54.92 -34.31
N TYR A 11 30.50 -55.75 -33.70
CA TYR A 11 30.83 -55.62 -32.26
C TYR A 11 31.71 -54.41 -32.00
N LYS A 12 32.66 -54.09 -32.87
CA LYS A 12 33.52 -52.92 -32.74
C LYS A 12 32.73 -51.58 -32.84
N PHE A 13 31.75 -51.53 -33.73
CA PHE A 13 30.89 -50.35 -33.89
C PHE A 13 29.91 -50.16 -32.71
N ARG A 14 29.42 -51.25 -32.13
CA ARG A 14 28.52 -51.23 -30.97
C ARG A 14 29.25 -50.79 -29.71
N ASP A 15 30.45 -51.12 -29.52
CA ASP A 15 31.27 -50.73 -28.38
C ASP A 15 31.79 -49.32 -28.52
N MET A 16 32.09 -48.85 -29.72
CA MET A 16 32.38 -47.41 -29.97
C MET A 16 31.19 -46.53 -29.69
N ARG A 17 29.96 -46.91 -30.03
CA ARG A 17 28.74 -46.14 -29.68
C ARG A 17 28.51 -46.06 -28.18
N LYS A 18 28.80 -47.15 -27.44
CA LYS A 18 28.71 -47.13 -25.97
C LYS A 18 29.76 -46.23 -25.34
N LEU A 19 31.00 -46.25 -25.86
CA LEU A 19 32.07 -45.37 -25.44
C LEU A 19 31.75 -43.89 -25.73
N PHE A 20 31.12 -43.59 -26.87
CA PHE A 20 30.71 -42.26 -27.25
C PHE A 20 29.55 -41.74 -26.37
N LEU A 21 28.58 -42.60 -26.04
CA LEU A 21 27.50 -42.27 -25.10
C LEU A 21 28.04 -42.09 -23.67
N LEU A 22 29.00 -42.87 -23.24
CA LEU A 22 29.65 -42.73 -21.94
C LEU A 22 30.44 -41.41 -21.83
N ALA A 23 31.12 -41.01 -22.91
CA ALA A 23 31.84 -39.75 -23.00
C ALA A 23 30.90 -38.52 -22.96
N ILE A 24 29.74 -38.63 -23.63
CA ILE A 24 28.71 -37.56 -23.58
C ILE A 24 28.12 -37.44 -22.17
N VAL A 25 27.84 -38.54 -21.49
CA VAL A 25 27.33 -38.52 -20.10
C VAL A 25 28.37 -37.93 -19.14
N LEU A 26 29.65 -38.24 -19.31
CA LEU A 26 30.73 -37.66 -18.52
C LEU A 26 30.92 -36.16 -18.79
N CYS A 27 30.77 -35.71 -20.04
CA CYS A 27 30.79 -34.26 -20.37
C CYS A 27 29.60 -33.49 -19.82
N VAL A 28 28.42 -34.12 -19.77
CA VAL A 28 27.23 -33.47 -19.17
C VAL A 28 27.37 -33.34 -17.65
N TRP A 29 28.02 -34.31 -17.00
CA TRP A 29 28.27 -34.25 -15.55
C TRP A 29 29.33 -33.20 -15.18
N SER A 30 30.30 -32.93 -16.03
CA SER A 30 31.30 -31.89 -15.78
C SER A 30 30.71 -30.46 -15.91
N VAL A 31 29.70 -30.26 -16.75
CA VAL A 31 29.04 -28.98 -16.91
C VAL A 31 28.09 -28.67 -15.74
N VAL A 32 27.56 -29.65 -15.05
CA VAL A 32 26.67 -29.45 -13.87
C VAL A 32 27.49 -29.18 -12.59
N ALA A 33 28.76 -29.58 -12.54
CA ALA A 33 29.60 -29.38 -11.36
C ALA A 33 30.10 -27.94 -11.18
N ASP A 34 30.19 -27.14 -12.28
CA ASP A 34 30.59 -25.72 -12.20
C ASP A 34 29.48 -24.77 -11.78
N ALA A 35 28.24 -25.24 -11.61
CA ALA A 35 27.11 -24.44 -11.17
C ALA A 35 26.96 -24.34 -9.63
N GLN A 36 27.80 -24.98 -8.84
CA GLN A 36 27.97 -24.66 -7.43
C GLN A 36 28.98 -23.51 -7.31
N GLU A 37 28.47 -22.28 -7.50
CA GLU A 37 29.13 -21.10 -6.93
C GLU A 37 29.47 -21.47 -5.49
N SER A 38 30.76 -21.49 -5.17
CA SER A 38 31.19 -21.53 -3.78
C SER A 38 30.62 -20.26 -3.13
N GLU A 39 29.45 -20.38 -2.47
CA GLU A 39 28.93 -19.28 -1.67
C GLU A 39 30.02 -18.94 -0.66
N GLY A 40 30.78 -17.88 -0.97
CA GLY A 40 31.75 -17.32 -0.04
C GLY A 40 31.04 -17.03 1.29
N ARG A 41 31.79 -16.91 2.37
CA ARG A 41 31.21 -16.53 3.66
C ARG A 41 30.48 -15.20 3.51
N TYR A 42 29.20 -15.18 3.86
CA TYR A 42 28.38 -13.98 3.79
C TYR A 42 27.47 -13.83 5.00
N ILE A 43 26.99 -12.62 5.20
CA ILE A 43 25.88 -12.31 6.09
C ILE A 43 24.74 -11.69 5.28
N GLU A 44 23.52 -12.14 5.51
CA GLU A 44 22.32 -11.55 4.93
C GLU A 44 21.45 -10.98 6.04
N VAL A 45 21.10 -9.72 5.93
CA VAL A 45 20.32 -9.00 6.92
C VAL A 45 19.27 -8.10 6.27
N THR A 46 18.20 -7.86 6.99
CA THR A 46 17.17 -6.88 6.62
C THR A 46 17.28 -5.69 7.55
N GLY A 47 17.40 -4.50 6.97
CA GLY A 47 17.26 -3.23 7.64
C GLY A 47 15.91 -2.61 7.35
N SER A 48 15.42 -1.80 8.27
CA SER A 48 14.14 -1.09 8.16
C SER A 48 14.30 0.38 8.45
N SER A 49 13.40 1.19 7.89
CA SER A 49 13.26 2.60 8.18
C SER A 49 11.78 2.99 8.29
N GLU A 50 11.52 4.05 9.02
CA GLU A 50 10.21 4.68 9.07
C GLU A 50 10.36 6.20 8.94
N ILE A 51 9.59 6.81 8.04
CA ILE A 51 9.55 8.25 7.82
C ILE A 51 8.12 8.72 8.00
N GLU A 52 7.91 9.76 8.80
CA GLU A 52 6.63 10.44 8.95
C GLU A 52 6.66 11.74 8.13
N VAL A 53 5.67 11.89 7.23
CA VAL A 53 5.55 13.05 6.35
C VAL A 53 4.24 13.77 6.66
N VAL A 54 4.32 15.06 6.97
CA VAL A 54 3.12 15.89 7.12
C VAL A 54 2.52 16.11 5.73
N PRO A 55 1.25 15.76 5.49
CA PRO A 55 0.63 15.95 4.19
C PRO A 55 0.46 17.43 3.85
N ASP A 56 0.61 17.77 2.58
CA ASP A 56 0.28 19.09 2.03
C ASP A 56 -1.05 19.08 1.26
N GLU A 57 -1.64 17.92 1.07
CA GLU A 57 -2.98 17.72 0.51
C GLU A 57 -3.72 16.62 1.27
N ILE A 58 -4.91 16.95 1.76
CA ILE A 58 -5.75 16.07 2.57
C ILE A 58 -7.13 16.01 1.92
N HIS A 59 -7.60 14.81 1.64
CA HIS A 59 -8.93 14.58 1.10
C HIS A 59 -9.91 14.26 2.23
N LEU A 60 -10.95 15.07 2.39
CA LEU A 60 -12.08 14.81 3.26
C LEU A 60 -13.24 14.28 2.42
N LEU A 61 -13.65 13.05 2.66
CA LEU A 61 -14.79 12.44 2.02
C LEU A 61 -16.03 12.66 2.86
N ILE A 62 -17.02 13.35 2.29
CA ILE A 62 -18.30 13.62 2.94
C ILE A 62 -19.40 12.95 2.12
N GLN A 63 -20.12 12.04 2.73
CA GLN A 63 -21.31 11.46 2.16
C GLN A 63 -22.54 12.20 2.63
N ILE A 64 -23.26 12.82 1.69
CA ILE A 64 -24.52 13.52 1.92
C ILE A 64 -25.67 12.70 1.38
N LYS A 65 -26.85 12.82 2.02
CA LYS A 65 -28.03 12.05 1.67
C LYS A 65 -29.30 12.85 1.94
N GLU A 66 -30.27 12.73 1.07
CA GLU A 66 -31.62 13.23 1.32
C GLU A 66 -32.17 12.65 2.62
N TYR A 67 -32.98 13.45 3.31
CA TYR A 67 -33.59 13.04 4.57
C TYR A 67 -34.99 13.66 4.70
N TRP A 68 -35.77 13.15 5.65
CA TRP A 68 -37.07 13.72 6.00
C TRP A 68 -36.90 14.66 7.18
N LYS A 69 -37.49 15.88 7.12
CA LYS A 69 -37.38 16.84 8.23
C LYS A 69 -37.88 16.26 9.54
N GLU A 70 -38.91 15.42 9.45
CA GLU A 70 -39.59 14.83 10.59
C GLU A 70 -38.69 13.77 11.31
N GLU A 71 -37.62 13.27 10.68
CA GLU A 71 -36.65 12.37 11.33
C GLU A 71 -35.99 13.03 12.56
N PHE A 72 -35.88 14.36 12.55
CA PHE A 72 -35.29 15.15 13.63
C PHE A 72 -36.32 15.77 14.57
N VAL A 73 -37.59 15.44 14.41
CA VAL A 73 -38.66 15.91 15.30
C VAL A 73 -38.90 14.86 16.41
N PRO A 74 -38.77 15.24 17.70
CA PRO A 74 -39.02 14.31 18.79
C PRO A 74 -40.41 13.63 18.70
N LYS A 75 -40.44 12.32 18.91
CA LYS A 75 -41.65 11.47 18.86
C LYS A 75 -42.28 11.30 17.48
N SER A 76 -41.71 11.81 16.40
CA SER A 76 -42.16 11.54 15.03
C SER A 76 -41.91 10.09 14.67
N LYS A 77 -42.82 9.47 13.95
CA LYS A 77 -42.71 8.08 13.48
C LYS A 77 -42.50 8.09 11.97
N PRO A 78 -41.96 7.02 11.38
CA PRO A 78 -41.79 6.93 9.93
C PRO A 78 -43.06 7.17 9.11
N GLU A 79 -44.24 6.89 9.68
CA GLU A 79 -45.53 7.15 9.06
C GLU A 79 -45.82 8.66 8.91
N ASP A 80 -45.23 9.47 9.73
CA ASP A 80 -45.42 10.93 9.78
C ASP A 80 -44.49 11.69 8.81
N TYR A 81 -43.54 11.02 8.19
CA TYR A 81 -42.54 11.63 7.31
C TYR A 81 -43.19 12.10 6.00
N LYS A 82 -43.20 13.42 5.79
CA LYS A 82 -43.83 14.07 4.63
C LYS A 82 -42.95 15.07 3.91
N THR A 83 -41.95 15.64 4.59
CA THR A 83 -41.14 16.72 4.07
C THR A 83 -39.75 16.29 3.77
N LYS A 84 -39.52 15.86 2.52
CA LYS A 84 -38.19 15.49 2.03
C LYS A 84 -37.32 16.73 1.85
N VAL A 85 -36.09 16.70 2.36
CA VAL A 85 -35.04 17.68 2.07
C VAL A 85 -34.22 17.18 0.90
N PRO A 86 -34.26 17.85 -0.26
CA PRO A 86 -33.58 17.40 -1.46
C PRO A 86 -32.06 17.57 -1.34
N LEU A 87 -31.32 16.69 -2.03
CA LEU A 87 -29.87 16.64 -2.04
C LEU A 87 -29.22 17.97 -2.42
N GLU A 88 -29.83 18.71 -3.35
CA GLU A 88 -29.36 20.01 -3.83
C GLU A 88 -29.28 21.07 -2.69
N TRP A 89 -30.23 21.03 -1.77
CA TRP A 89 -30.22 21.97 -0.63
C TRP A 89 -29.14 21.63 0.37
N ILE A 90 -28.93 20.35 0.62
CA ILE A 90 -27.88 19.84 1.51
C ILE A 90 -26.51 20.19 0.94
N GLU A 91 -26.29 19.93 -0.35
CA GLU A 91 -25.04 20.27 -1.03
C GLU A 91 -24.79 21.78 -1.06
N LYS A 92 -25.82 22.58 -1.37
CA LYS A 92 -25.71 24.05 -1.39
C LYS A 92 -25.33 24.60 -0.02
N ASP A 93 -25.90 24.05 1.04
CA ASP A 93 -25.57 24.46 2.41
C ASP A 93 -24.16 24.10 2.80
N LEU A 94 -23.75 22.88 2.48
CA LEU A 94 -22.37 22.40 2.67
C LEU A 94 -21.36 23.26 1.91
N ARG A 95 -21.59 23.54 0.62
CA ARG A 95 -20.72 24.41 -0.20
C ARG A 95 -20.62 25.82 0.36
N ARG A 96 -21.69 26.35 0.91
CA ARG A 96 -21.68 27.67 1.58
C ARG A 96 -20.78 27.67 2.81
N VAL A 97 -20.82 26.63 3.63
CA VAL A 97 -19.93 26.47 4.79
C VAL A 97 -18.48 26.36 4.35
N LEU A 98 -18.20 25.55 3.33
CA LEU A 98 -16.87 25.36 2.76
C LEU A 98 -16.31 26.68 2.20
N SER A 99 -17.09 27.40 1.41
CA SER A 99 -16.72 28.70 0.85
C SER A 99 -16.35 29.73 1.93
N ARG A 100 -17.13 29.79 3.02
CA ARG A 100 -16.83 30.65 4.18
C ARG A 100 -15.56 30.25 4.92
N ALA A 101 -15.14 29.02 4.79
CA ALA A 101 -13.86 28.51 5.32
C ALA A 101 -12.69 28.69 4.34
N GLY A 102 -12.94 29.34 3.19
CA GLY A 102 -11.93 29.59 2.15
C GLY A 102 -11.64 28.39 1.25
N ILE A 103 -12.54 27.41 1.20
CA ILE A 103 -12.43 26.26 0.27
C ILE A 103 -13.15 26.66 -1.03
N SER A 104 -12.41 26.63 -2.14
CA SER A 104 -12.96 26.94 -3.46
C SER A 104 -13.76 25.76 -4.03
N ASP A 105 -14.69 26.04 -4.93
CA ASP A 105 -15.47 25.00 -5.60
C ASP A 105 -14.60 24.01 -6.42
N GLU A 106 -13.46 24.46 -6.91
CA GLU A 106 -12.49 23.63 -7.62
C GLU A 106 -11.84 22.55 -6.72
N ALA A 107 -11.84 22.78 -5.41
CA ALA A 107 -11.36 21.81 -4.43
C ALA A 107 -12.42 20.75 -4.08
N ILE A 108 -13.65 20.88 -4.59
CA ILE A 108 -14.78 19.99 -4.31
C ILE A 108 -15.10 19.17 -5.53
N ARG A 109 -14.92 17.85 -5.44
CA ARG A 109 -15.22 16.88 -6.51
C ARG A 109 -16.38 16.00 -6.10
N VAL A 110 -17.28 15.71 -7.04
CA VAL A 110 -18.25 14.65 -6.89
C VAL A 110 -17.55 13.34 -7.22
N GLN A 111 -17.48 12.42 -6.26
CA GLN A 111 -16.81 11.16 -6.44
C GLN A 111 -17.79 10.06 -6.81
N GLU A 112 -18.98 10.08 -6.22
CA GLU A 112 -20.01 9.09 -6.45
C GLU A 112 -21.41 9.70 -6.34
N ILE A 113 -22.31 9.29 -7.23
CA ILE A 113 -23.75 9.59 -7.16
C ILE A 113 -24.46 8.26 -7.22
N GLY A 114 -25.26 7.93 -6.21
CA GLY A 114 -26.12 6.78 -6.41
C GLY A 114 -26.29 5.77 -5.31
N ASP A 115 -26.18 6.15 -4.07
CA ASP A 115 -26.78 5.32 -3.03
C ASP A 115 -28.28 5.59 -2.98
N TYR A 116 -29.04 4.62 -3.49
CA TYR A 116 -30.49 4.67 -3.50
C TYR A 116 -31.03 3.76 -2.41
N TRP A 117 -31.67 4.32 -1.37
CA TRP A 117 -32.35 3.53 -0.37
C TRP A 117 -33.87 3.72 -0.46
N ARG A 118 -34.57 2.62 -0.53
CA ARG A 118 -36.00 2.62 -0.35
C ARG A 118 -36.35 2.19 1.08
N GLN A 119 -36.88 3.08 1.86
CA GLN A 119 -37.34 2.78 3.20
C GLN A 119 -38.83 2.36 3.15
N LYS A 120 -39.09 1.04 3.29
CA LYS A 120 -40.43 0.42 3.44
C LYS A 120 -41.57 1.12 2.64
N GLY A 121 -41.47 1.10 1.32
CA GLY A 121 -42.56 1.59 0.43
C GLY A 121 -42.60 3.10 0.19
N LYS A 122 -41.69 3.88 0.77
CA LYS A 122 -41.51 5.33 0.52
C LYS A 122 -40.55 5.59 -0.66
N GLU A 123 -40.46 6.86 -1.07
CA GLU A 123 -39.55 7.31 -2.13
C GLU A 123 -38.11 6.95 -1.86
N PHE A 124 -37.32 6.81 -2.92
CA PHE A 124 -35.87 6.67 -2.80
C PHE A 124 -35.25 7.95 -2.23
N LEU A 125 -34.30 7.76 -1.33
CA LEU A 125 -33.42 8.83 -0.89
C LEU A 125 -32.11 8.74 -1.68
N ILE A 126 -31.72 9.84 -2.29
CA ILE A 126 -30.51 9.93 -3.12
C ILE A 126 -29.35 10.38 -2.24
N GLY A 127 -28.21 9.75 -2.41
CA GLY A 127 -26.96 10.13 -1.77
C GLY A 127 -25.90 10.55 -2.79
N LYS A 128 -24.90 11.26 -2.30
CA LYS A 128 -23.76 11.73 -3.08
C LYS A 128 -22.54 11.76 -2.19
N GLN A 129 -21.40 11.26 -2.69
CA GLN A 129 -20.10 11.43 -2.01
C GLN A 129 -19.33 12.59 -2.64
N LEU A 130 -18.90 13.51 -1.79
CA LEU A 130 -18.05 14.62 -2.14
C LEU A 130 -16.63 14.35 -1.61
N ASP A 131 -15.64 14.61 -2.44
CA ASP A 131 -14.23 14.59 -2.10
C ASP A 131 -13.74 16.05 -2.06
N ILE A 132 -13.34 16.49 -0.89
CA ILE A 132 -12.98 17.86 -0.62
C ILE A 132 -11.49 17.94 -0.26
N ARG A 133 -10.76 18.71 -1.04
CA ARG A 133 -9.32 18.88 -0.85
C ARG A 133 -9.03 20.02 0.14
N PHE A 134 -8.25 19.70 1.16
CA PHE A 134 -7.74 20.62 2.16
C PHE A 134 -6.21 20.65 2.15
N THR A 135 -5.61 21.70 2.68
CA THR A 135 -4.17 21.87 2.83
C THR A 135 -3.69 21.57 4.25
N ASP A 136 -4.58 21.59 5.22
CA ASP A 136 -4.26 21.32 6.62
C ASP A 136 -5.47 20.80 7.41
N PHE A 137 -5.19 20.12 8.52
CA PHE A 137 -6.21 19.53 9.39
C PHE A 137 -6.98 20.57 10.22
N GLU A 138 -6.41 21.75 10.46
CA GLU A 138 -7.09 22.79 11.25
C GLU A 138 -8.29 23.36 10.51
N LYS A 139 -8.15 23.55 9.19
CA LYS A 139 -9.27 23.92 8.32
C LYS A 139 -10.39 22.88 8.33
N ILE A 140 -10.02 21.59 8.29
CA ILE A 140 -10.99 20.49 8.39
C ILE A 140 -11.76 20.60 9.70
N ASN A 141 -11.07 20.75 10.83
CA ASN A 141 -11.70 20.89 12.14
C ASN A 141 -12.62 22.12 12.22
N ALA A 142 -12.19 23.25 11.64
CA ALA A 142 -12.99 24.46 11.61
C ALA A 142 -14.28 24.29 10.77
N VAL A 143 -14.21 23.55 9.67
CA VAL A 143 -15.35 23.24 8.80
C VAL A 143 -16.31 22.28 9.50
N ILE A 144 -15.82 21.18 10.06
CA ILE A 144 -16.65 20.17 10.73
C ILE A 144 -17.50 20.78 11.85
N LYS A 145 -16.95 21.72 12.61
CA LYS A 145 -17.69 22.41 13.68
C LYS A 145 -18.85 23.31 13.18
N LYS A 146 -18.86 23.66 11.90
CA LYS A 146 -19.84 24.57 11.30
C LYS A 146 -20.83 23.87 10.36
N ILE A 147 -20.60 22.62 10.02
CA ILE A 147 -21.49 21.84 9.16
C ILE A 147 -22.76 21.48 9.95
N ASP A 148 -23.94 21.70 9.34
CA ASP A 148 -25.16 21.06 9.82
C ASP A 148 -25.08 19.55 9.52
N THR A 149 -25.19 18.75 10.58
CA THR A 149 -25.07 17.30 10.45
C THR A 149 -26.29 16.62 9.82
N LYS A 150 -27.41 17.36 9.69
CA LYS A 150 -28.61 16.85 9.01
C LYS A 150 -28.31 16.66 7.54
N GLY A 151 -28.54 15.47 7.05
CA GLY A 151 -28.19 15.09 5.68
C GLY A 151 -26.71 14.73 5.46
N ILE A 152 -25.88 14.75 6.51
CA ILE A 152 -24.55 14.15 6.47
C ILE A 152 -24.65 12.70 6.96
N GLU A 153 -24.34 11.75 6.10
CA GLU A 153 -24.36 10.32 6.44
C GLU A 153 -23.02 9.87 7.04
N SER A 154 -21.92 10.33 6.44
CA SER A 154 -20.57 10.04 6.96
C SER A 154 -19.56 11.12 6.58
N MET A 155 -18.53 11.26 7.40
CA MET A 155 -17.35 12.04 7.11
C MET A 155 -16.11 11.23 7.49
N ARG A 156 -15.15 11.15 6.59
CA ARG A 156 -13.89 10.44 6.83
C ARG A 156 -12.74 11.08 6.09
N ILE A 157 -11.55 10.95 6.65
CA ILE A 157 -10.32 11.29 5.93
C ILE A 157 -10.12 10.21 4.85
N GLY A 158 -9.91 10.66 3.64
CA GLY A 158 -9.57 9.82 2.49
C GLY A 158 -8.06 9.77 2.27
N GLU A 159 -7.62 10.14 1.08
CA GLU A 159 -6.21 10.12 0.70
C GLU A 159 -5.44 11.29 1.35
N LEU A 160 -4.24 11.00 1.81
CA LEU A 160 -3.25 11.99 2.21
C LEU A 160 -2.14 12.03 1.17
N LYS A 161 -1.78 13.22 0.69
CA LYS A 161 -0.73 13.41 -0.30
C LYS A 161 0.32 14.39 0.15
N HIS A 162 1.46 14.30 -0.47
CA HIS A 162 2.54 15.27 -0.36
C HIS A 162 3.28 15.33 -1.70
N LYS A 163 3.51 16.53 -2.22
CA LYS A 163 4.15 16.76 -3.54
C LYS A 163 5.52 16.10 -3.66
N ASP A 164 6.26 16.03 -2.55
CA ASP A 164 7.63 15.51 -2.52
C ASP A 164 7.69 14.03 -2.05
N LEU A 165 6.58 13.33 -2.04
CA LEU A 165 6.49 11.93 -1.61
C LEU A 165 7.49 10.99 -2.32
N PRO A 166 7.80 11.16 -3.63
CA PRO A 166 8.82 10.34 -4.30
C PRO A 166 10.20 10.46 -3.66
N ASN A 167 10.62 11.65 -3.23
CA ASN A 167 11.90 11.87 -2.56
C ASN A 167 11.93 11.23 -1.17
N TYR A 168 10.86 11.35 -0.38
CA TYR A 168 10.75 10.66 0.91
C TYR A 168 10.81 9.14 0.75
N ARG A 169 10.19 8.59 -0.30
CA ARG A 169 10.26 7.15 -0.62
C ARG A 169 11.70 6.73 -0.93
N LYS A 170 12.41 7.51 -1.73
CA LYS A 170 13.83 7.27 -2.04
C LYS A 170 14.68 7.32 -0.76
N GLN A 171 14.49 8.34 0.05
CA GLN A 171 15.20 8.50 1.33
C GLN A 171 14.97 7.31 2.25
N GLY A 172 13.72 6.88 2.43
CA GLY A 172 13.37 5.74 3.28
C GLY A 172 14.08 4.45 2.85
N LYS A 173 14.12 4.16 1.55
CA LYS A 173 14.85 2.98 1.03
C LYS A 173 16.35 3.07 1.30
N ILE A 174 16.95 4.25 1.15
CA ILE A 174 18.36 4.47 1.44
C ILE A 174 18.64 4.27 2.94
N GLU A 175 17.79 4.79 3.81
CA GLU A 175 17.94 4.63 5.26
C GLU A 175 17.78 3.17 5.70
N ALA A 176 16.81 2.44 5.13
CA ALA A 176 16.66 1.02 5.38
C ALA A 176 17.89 0.22 4.96
N LEU A 177 18.51 0.57 3.81
CA LEU A 177 19.74 -0.07 3.35
C LEU A 177 20.93 0.24 4.24
N LYS A 178 21.05 1.49 4.72
CA LYS A 178 22.08 1.87 5.71
C LYS A 178 21.91 1.10 7.02
N ALA A 179 20.67 0.97 7.50
CA ALA A 179 20.36 0.19 8.69
C ALA A 179 20.70 -1.31 8.52
N ALA A 180 20.51 -1.87 7.33
CA ALA A 180 20.96 -3.23 7.01
C ALA A 180 22.48 -3.35 7.12
N ARG A 181 23.22 -2.41 6.53
CA ARG A 181 24.71 -2.41 6.59
C ARG A 181 25.24 -2.27 8.02
N GLU A 182 24.68 -1.36 8.79
CA GLU A 182 25.06 -1.15 10.20
C GLU A 182 24.80 -2.43 11.02
N LYS A 183 23.63 -3.06 10.81
CA LYS A 183 23.28 -4.33 11.44
C LYS A 183 24.25 -5.44 11.06
N ALA A 184 24.62 -5.55 9.80
CA ALA A 184 25.62 -6.51 9.34
C ALA A 184 26.98 -6.27 10.00
N SER A 185 27.42 -5.01 10.10
CA SER A 185 28.72 -4.64 10.66
C SER A 185 28.86 -5.09 12.11
N TYR A 186 27.94 -4.68 13.00
CA TYR A 186 28.06 -5.04 14.41
C TYR A 186 27.90 -6.55 14.67
N LEU A 187 27.12 -7.26 13.85
CA LEU A 187 26.98 -8.71 13.98
C LEU A 187 28.26 -9.45 13.57
N VAL A 188 28.88 -9.03 12.47
CA VAL A 188 30.13 -9.64 11.97
C VAL A 188 31.29 -9.33 12.94
N GLU A 189 31.38 -8.10 13.43
CA GLU A 189 32.39 -7.66 14.41
C GLU A 189 32.27 -8.44 15.73
N ALA A 190 31.04 -8.71 16.21
CA ALA A 190 30.80 -9.53 17.40
C ALA A 190 31.35 -10.96 17.26
N MET A 191 31.55 -11.44 16.03
CA MET A 191 32.14 -12.75 15.71
C MET A 191 33.65 -12.66 15.40
N GLY A 192 34.27 -11.48 15.61
CA GLY A 192 35.68 -11.25 15.34
C GLY A 192 36.06 -11.21 13.86
N GLN A 193 35.10 -10.91 12.99
CA GLN A 193 35.27 -10.84 11.54
C GLN A 193 35.06 -9.38 11.07
N LYS A 194 35.31 -9.11 9.79
CA LYS A 194 35.06 -7.79 9.18
C LYS A 194 33.99 -7.89 8.11
N LEU A 195 33.19 -6.82 7.99
CA LEU A 195 32.20 -6.71 6.93
C LEU A 195 32.89 -6.36 5.62
N GLY A 196 32.71 -7.18 4.61
CA GLY A 196 33.19 -6.96 3.26
C GLY A 196 32.19 -6.20 2.36
N GLU A 197 32.35 -6.37 1.05
CA GLU A 197 31.53 -5.67 0.06
C GLU A 197 30.07 -6.21 0.02
N VAL A 198 29.17 -5.37 -0.49
CA VAL A 198 27.80 -5.79 -0.76
C VAL A 198 27.75 -6.73 -1.98
N ILE A 199 27.15 -7.90 -1.80
CA ILE A 199 27.01 -8.92 -2.85
C ILE A 199 25.67 -8.77 -3.55
N ARG A 200 24.60 -8.52 -2.78
CA ARG A 200 23.22 -8.47 -3.29
C ARG A 200 22.37 -7.50 -2.47
N ILE A 201 21.48 -6.79 -3.16
CA ILE A 201 20.46 -5.96 -2.56
C ILE A 201 19.11 -6.41 -3.10
N VAL A 202 18.14 -6.58 -2.22
CA VAL A 202 16.77 -6.97 -2.56
C VAL A 202 15.79 -6.01 -1.88
N GLU A 203 14.89 -5.45 -2.67
CA GLU A 203 13.70 -4.77 -2.16
C GLU A 203 12.57 -5.82 -2.07
N PRO A 204 12.11 -6.20 -0.86
CA PRO A 204 11.02 -7.16 -0.72
C PRO A 204 9.72 -6.62 -1.34
N ALA A 205 8.99 -7.47 -2.06
CA ALA A 205 7.75 -7.08 -2.73
C ALA A 205 6.64 -6.59 -1.76
N SER A 206 6.74 -6.96 -0.48
CA SER A 206 5.78 -6.60 0.59
C SER A 206 6.06 -5.27 1.29
N SER A 207 7.16 -4.57 0.93
CA SER A 207 7.57 -3.34 1.64
C SER A 207 6.69 -2.12 1.33
N TYR A 208 5.74 -2.23 0.41
CA TYR A 208 4.78 -1.17 0.14
C TYR A 208 3.48 -1.41 0.91
N VAL A 209 3.46 -1.04 2.19
CA VAL A 209 2.19 -0.89 2.90
C VAL A 209 1.59 0.43 2.43
N SER A 210 0.56 0.36 1.58
CA SER A 210 -0.18 1.55 1.18
C SER A 210 -0.71 2.25 2.44
N PRO A 211 -0.46 3.55 2.62
CA PRO A 211 -1.06 4.32 3.72
C PRO A 211 -2.59 4.12 3.80
N TYR A 212 -3.21 3.88 2.65
CA TYR A 212 -4.65 3.65 2.51
C TYR A 212 -5.12 2.34 3.15
N SER A 213 -4.31 1.28 3.16
CA SER A 213 -4.71 -0.01 3.76
C SER A 213 -4.70 0.04 5.30
N LEU A 214 -3.88 0.87 5.90
CA LEU A 214 -3.87 1.10 7.35
C LEU A 214 -5.11 1.89 7.79
N TYR A 215 -5.62 2.80 6.95
CA TYR A 215 -6.86 3.53 7.21
C TYR A 215 -8.10 2.63 7.19
N GLN A 216 -8.18 1.67 6.27
CA GLN A 216 -9.33 0.74 6.21
C GLN A 216 -9.37 -0.24 7.39
N ALA A 217 -8.22 -0.66 7.89
CA ALA A 217 -8.15 -1.60 9.02
C ALA A 217 -8.55 -0.98 10.36
N GLN A 218 -8.57 0.35 10.49
CA GLN A 218 -8.80 1.05 11.76
C GLN A 218 -10.09 1.87 11.80
N SER A 219 -10.90 1.87 10.74
CA SER A 219 -12.15 2.66 10.67
C SER A 219 -13.24 2.23 11.67
N ASN A 220 -13.02 1.15 12.44
CA ASN A 220 -13.95 0.66 13.47
C ASN A 220 -13.60 1.12 14.89
N VAL A 221 -12.64 2.02 15.08
CA VAL A 221 -12.26 2.56 16.40
C VAL A 221 -12.99 3.88 16.62
N SER A 222 -13.81 3.95 17.66
CA SER A 222 -14.49 5.16 18.10
C SER A 222 -13.49 6.30 18.32
N MET A 223 -13.75 7.48 17.71
CA MET A 223 -12.88 8.65 17.78
C MET A 223 -12.77 9.20 19.20
N GLY A 224 -11.79 8.74 19.97
CA GLY A 224 -11.26 9.46 21.12
C GLY A 224 -10.21 10.47 20.66
N THR A 225 -10.11 11.61 21.36
CA THR A 225 -9.22 12.74 21.02
C THR A 225 -7.74 12.37 20.87
N ALA A 226 -7.26 11.31 21.52
CA ALA A 226 -5.88 10.81 21.39
C ALA A 226 -5.60 10.06 20.06
N ALA A 227 -6.63 9.50 19.41
CA ALA A 227 -6.48 8.82 18.12
C ALA A 227 -6.26 9.80 16.97
N THR A 228 -6.67 11.07 17.12
CA THR A 228 -6.66 12.06 16.04
C THR A 228 -5.26 12.51 15.64
N GLU A 229 -4.28 12.45 16.53
CA GLU A 229 -2.90 12.90 16.20
C GLU A 229 -2.12 11.87 15.39
N GLN A 230 -2.33 10.57 15.60
CA GLN A 230 -1.66 9.51 14.84
C GLN A 230 -2.05 9.47 13.35
N TYR A 231 -3.20 10.07 12.97
CA TYR A 231 -3.70 10.08 11.61
C TYR A 231 -3.30 11.31 10.79
N ARG A 232 -2.49 12.20 11.36
CA ARG A 232 -2.10 13.47 10.73
C ARG A 232 -0.87 13.39 9.86
N VAL A 233 -0.22 12.22 9.77
CA VAL A 233 1.01 12.02 9.02
C VAL A 233 0.90 10.84 8.07
N ILE A 234 1.63 10.93 6.96
CA ILE A 234 1.84 9.81 6.04
C ILE A 234 3.02 9.01 6.60
N LYS A 235 2.78 7.76 7.01
CA LYS A 235 3.83 6.87 7.49
C LYS A 235 4.36 6.04 6.33
N LEU A 236 5.65 6.16 6.07
CA LEU A 236 6.36 5.41 5.06
C LEU A 236 7.31 4.43 5.76
N ARG A 237 7.08 3.13 5.54
CA ARG A 237 7.94 2.06 6.05
C ARG A 237 8.60 1.35 4.89
N TYR A 238 9.89 1.11 5.01
CA TYR A 238 10.67 0.37 4.03
C TYR A 238 11.53 -0.68 4.71
N GLU A 239 11.68 -1.78 4.03
CA GLU A 239 12.60 -2.85 4.38
C GLU A 239 13.50 -3.12 3.17
N MET A 240 14.79 -3.27 3.42
CA MET A 240 15.78 -3.61 2.42
C MET A 240 16.62 -4.78 2.93
N THR A 241 16.70 -5.83 2.16
CA THR A 241 17.56 -6.98 2.46
C THR A 241 18.87 -6.85 1.70
N ALA A 242 19.97 -6.98 2.39
CA ALA A 242 21.29 -6.90 1.80
C ALA A 242 22.16 -8.07 2.26
N ARG A 243 22.93 -8.61 1.32
CA ARG A 243 23.94 -9.65 1.53
C ARG A 243 25.31 -9.03 1.38
N PHE A 244 26.18 -9.27 2.35
CA PHE A 244 27.57 -8.77 2.38
C PHE A 244 28.55 -9.91 2.54
N ALA A 245 29.72 -9.79 1.95
CA ALA A 245 30.82 -10.70 2.20
C ALA A 245 31.32 -10.58 3.65
N ILE A 246 31.92 -11.64 4.18
CA ILE A 246 32.61 -11.66 5.49
C ILE A 246 34.09 -11.87 5.22
N GLU A 247 34.93 -10.98 5.73
CA GLU A 247 36.41 -10.98 5.64
C GLU A 247 37.03 -11.42 6.96
#